data_13ebbc51d5cb2d8adfb3c1f7c44041f0
#
_entry.id   13ebbc51d5cb2d8adfb3c1f7c44041f0
#
_cell.length_a   1.000
_cell.length_b   1.000
_cell.length_c   1.000
_cell.angle_alpha   90.00
_cell.angle_beta   90.00
_cell.angle_gamma   90.00
#
_symmetry.space_group_name_H-M   'P 1'
#
loop_
_entity.id
_entity.type
_entity.pdbx_description
1 polymer ?
#
loop_
_entity_poly.entity_id
_entity_poly.type
_entity_poly.pdbx_seq_one_letter_code
_entity_poly.pdbx_strand_id
1 'polypeptide(L)'
;MTPEMLAFLHKITVAKTTESFTVLLFKGIGCNIFVCLGVWMAYACKDGVSKFFACAISVILFLICRFEHSIANMFYLSYSFIISDIGAGAVIYDLIPVTIGNIIGGSIVAICYYFAYKD
;
A
#
# COMPACT_ATOMS: atom_id res chain seq x y z
N MET A 1 -21.32 -9.04 9.88
CA MET A 1 -20.87 -8.69 8.53
C MET A 1 -21.86 -9.25 7.53
N THR A 2 -22.25 -8.48 6.51
CA THR A 2 -23.22 -8.95 5.52
C THR A 2 -22.57 -9.94 4.54
N PRO A 3 -23.36 -10.88 3.95
CA PRO A 3 -22.85 -11.79 2.93
C PRO A 3 -22.17 -11.09 1.75
N GLU A 4 -22.67 -9.90 1.37
CA GLU A 4 -22.10 -9.08 0.31
C GLU A 4 -20.70 -8.57 0.64
N MET A 5 -20.47 -8.14 1.90
CA MET A 5 -19.14 -7.71 2.36
C MET A 5 -18.15 -8.87 2.34
N LEU A 6 -18.58 -10.06 2.73
CA LEU A 6 -17.75 -11.28 2.70
C LEU A 6 -17.35 -11.63 1.26
N ALA A 7 -18.31 -11.61 0.33
CA ALA A 7 -18.05 -11.86 -1.08
C ALA A 7 -17.10 -10.82 -1.69
N PHE A 8 -17.24 -9.55 -1.31
CA PHE A 8 -16.36 -8.47 -1.76
C PHE A 8 -14.91 -8.65 -1.25
N LEU A 9 -14.75 -8.98 0.04
CA LEU A 9 -13.44 -9.24 0.63
C LEU A 9 -12.76 -10.45 0.00
N HIS A 10 -13.51 -11.53 -0.20
CA HIS A 10 -13.00 -12.72 -0.89
C HIS A 10 -12.52 -12.39 -2.31
N LYS A 11 -13.31 -11.63 -3.08
CA LYS A 11 -12.94 -11.19 -4.42
C LYS A 11 -11.65 -10.36 -4.43
N ILE A 12 -11.48 -9.42 -3.49
CA ILE A 12 -10.26 -8.64 -3.36
C ILE A 12 -9.07 -9.54 -3.05
N THR A 13 -9.21 -10.45 -2.10
CA THR A 13 -8.13 -11.32 -1.67
C THR A 13 -7.68 -12.26 -2.78
N VAL A 14 -8.61 -12.89 -3.50
CA VAL A 14 -8.29 -13.72 -4.67
C VAL A 14 -7.55 -12.91 -5.73
N ALA A 15 -8.00 -11.70 -6.03
CA ALA A 15 -7.34 -10.83 -7.00
C ALA A 15 -5.89 -10.52 -6.59
N LYS A 16 -5.64 -10.28 -5.30
CA LYS A 16 -4.29 -9.98 -4.78
C LYS A 16 -3.38 -11.21 -4.81
N THR A 17 -3.85 -12.34 -4.34
CA THR A 17 -3.04 -13.58 -4.23
C THR A 17 -2.77 -14.28 -5.57
N THR A 18 -3.42 -13.86 -6.65
CA THR A 18 -3.22 -14.41 -8.01
C THR A 18 -2.29 -13.59 -8.90
N GLU A 19 -1.86 -12.41 -8.46
CA GLU A 19 -0.93 -11.57 -9.23
C GLU A 19 0.50 -12.14 -9.18
N SER A 20 1.28 -11.86 -10.23
CA SER A 20 2.68 -12.30 -10.27
C SER A 20 3.54 -11.50 -9.29
N PHE A 21 4.61 -12.12 -8.78
CA PHE A 21 5.58 -11.50 -7.87
C PHE A 21 6.07 -10.14 -8.37
N THR A 22 6.41 -10.05 -9.65
CA THR A 22 6.93 -8.81 -10.27
C THR A 22 5.88 -7.70 -10.26
N VAL A 23 4.63 -8.02 -10.56
CA VAL A 23 3.53 -7.04 -10.54
C VAL A 23 3.29 -6.52 -9.12
N LEU A 24 3.24 -7.42 -8.13
CA LEU A 24 3.10 -7.05 -6.72
C LEU A 24 4.25 -6.15 -6.24
N LEU A 25 5.48 -6.48 -6.64
CA LEU A 25 6.67 -5.69 -6.31
C LEU A 25 6.57 -4.26 -6.86
N PHE A 26 6.27 -4.09 -8.15
CA PHE A 26 6.17 -2.75 -8.76
C PHE A 26 4.98 -1.95 -8.24
N LYS A 27 3.86 -2.59 -7.98
CA LYS A 27 2.71 -1.95 -7.31
C LYS A 27 3.06 -1.49 -5.90
N GLY A 28 3.86 -2.28 -5.18
CA GLY A 28 4.40 -1.91 -3.87
C GLY A 28 5.32 -0.70 -3.94
N ILE A 29 6.24 -0.64 -4.91
CA ILE A 29 7.13 0.50 -5.13
C ILE A 29 6.32 1.77 -5.36
N GLY A 30 5.39 1.74 -6.32
CA GLY A 30 4.52 2.87 -6.64
C GLY A 30 3.71 3.34 -5.44
N CYS A 31 3.15 2.43 -4.68
CA CYS A 31 2.37 2.77 -3.49
C CYS A 31 3.17 3.61 -2.50
N ASN A 32 4.34 3.14 -2.10
CA ASN A 32 5.08 3.81 -1.03
C ASN A 32 5.79 5.08 -1.50
N ILE A 33 6.02 5.25 -2.81
CA ILE A 33 6.40 6.56 -3.37
C ILE A 33 5.30 7.58 -3.07
N PHE A 34 4.02 7.28 -3.36
CA PHE A 34 2.92 8.20 -3.07
C PHE A 34 2.73 8.44 -1.58
N VAL A 35 2.83 7.41 -0.74
CA VAL A 35 2.71 7.55 0.72
C VAL A 35 3.79 8.50 1.24
N CYS A 36 5.05 8.30 0.88
CA CYS A 36 6.15 9.13 1.33
C CYS A 36 6.08 10.56 0.78
N LEU A 37 5.63 10.76 -0.47
CA LEU A 37 5.38 12.09 -1.03
C LEU A 37 4.26 12.80 -0.27
N GLY A 38 3.19 12.11 0.11
CA GLY A 38 2.12 12.67 0.92
C GLY A 38 2.60 13.15 2.28
N VAL A 39 3.43 12.36 2.95
CA VAL A 39 4.06 12.73 4.21
C VAL A 39 4.98 13.93 4.02
N TRP A 40 5.81 13.94 2.97
CA TRP A 40 6.70 15.07 2.67
C TRP A 40 5.91 16.35 2.42
N MET A 41 4.85 16.31 1.60
CA MET A 41 3.98 17.46 1.37
C MET A 41 3.32 17.93 2.67
N ALA A 42 2.87 17.02 3.54
CA ALA A 42 2.29 17.36 4.82
C ALA A 42 3.29 18.07 5.75
N TYR A 43 4.56 17.69 5.73
CA TYR A 43 5.60 18.41 6.48
C TYR A 43 5.84 19.83 5.94
N ALA A 44 5.74 20.04 4.64
CA ALA A 44 5.87 21.38 4.04
C ALA A 44 4.68 22.31 4.35
N CYS A 45 3.50 21.77 4.67
CA CYS A 45 2.31 22.53 5.04
C CYS A 45 2.39 23.06 6.48
N LYS A 46 1.86 24.27 6.71
CA LYS A 46 1.86 24.89 8.04
C LYS A 46 0.58 24.62 8.83
N ASP A 47 -0.56 24.48 8.15
CA ASP A 47 -1.87 24.31 8.77
C ASP A 47 -2.38 22.88 8.68
N GLY A 48 -3.29 22.50 9.58
CA GLY A 48 -3.80 21.14 9.68
C GLY A 48 -4.67 20.71 8.50
N VAL A 49 -5.38 21.65 7.87
CA VAL A 49 -6.27 21.35 6.73
C VAL A 49 -5.42 20.99 5.51
N SER A 50 -4.39 21.77 5.21
CA SER A 50 -3.47 21.46 4.10
C SER A 50 -2.73 20.14 4.32
N LYS A 51 -2.31 19.83 5.55
CA LYS A 51 -1.72 18.52 5.90
C LYS A 51 -2.67 17.38 5.62
N PHE A 52 -3.93 17.53 6.02
CA PHE A 52 -4.95 16.52 5.78
C PHE A 52 -5.13 16.27 4.27
N PHE A 53 -5.27 17.33 3.47
CA PHE A 53 -5.41 17.19 2.02
C PHE A 53 -4.18 16.58 1.36
N ALA A 54 -2.97 16.95 1.77
CA ALA A 54 -1.74 16.36 1.26
C ALA A 54 -1.71 14.82 1.45
N CYS A 55 -2.03 14.36 2.65
CA CYS A 55 -2.10 12.92 2.94
C CYS A 55 -3.27 12.25 2.21
N ALA A 56 -4.47 12.86 2.22
CA ALA A 56 -5.67 12.30 1.61
C ALA A 56 -5.50 12.11 0.09
N ILE A 57 -4.96 13.12 -0.61
CA ILE A 57 -4.71 13.05 -2.05
C ILE A 57 -3.73 11.91 -2.37
N SER A 58 -2.65 11.78 -1.63
CA SER A 58 -1.68 10.70 -1.83
C SER A 58 -2.30 9.33 -1.66
N VAL A 59 -3.15 9.15 -0.63
CA VAL A 59 -3.87 7.89 -0.39
C VAL A 59 -4.85 7.60 -1.54
N ILE A 60 -5.63 8.60 -1.95
CA ILE A 60 -6.57 8.47 -3.06
C ILE A 60 -5.85 8.07 -4.35
N LEU A 61 -4.72 8.69 -4.66
CA LEU A 61 -3.95 8.40 -5.87
C LEU A 61 -3.46 6.95 -5.90
N PHE A 62 -2.84 6.44 -4.84
CA PHE A 62 -2.37 5.07 -4.88
C PHE A 62 -3.52 4.05 -4.90
N LEU A 63 -4.68 4.38 -4.31
CA LEU A 63 -5.88 3.53 -4.37
C LEU A 63 -6.45 3.48 -5.80
N ILE A 64 -6.55 4.62 -6.48
CA ILE A 64 -7.03 4.70 -7.89
C ILE A 64 -6.07 3.92 -8.81
N CYS A 65 -4.77 4.02 -8.59
CA CYS A 65 -3.76 3.27 -9.33
C CYS A 65 -3.74 1.77 -9.00
N ARG A 66 -4.55 1.32 -8.04
CA ARG A 66 -4.55 -0.06 -7.54
C ARG A 66 -3.16 -0.53 -7.10
N PHE A 67 -2.40 0.35 -6.48
CA PHE A 67 -1.10 0.01 -5.91
C PHE A 67 -1.26 -0.75 -4.61
N GLU A 68 -0.23 -1.53 -4.26
CA GLU A 68 -0.27 -2.48 -3.16
C GLU A 68 0.44 -1.93 -1.92
N HIS A 69 -0.31 -1.79 -0.82
CA HIS A 69 0.20 -1.34 0.47
C HIS A 69 0.29 -2.52 1.44
N SER A 70 1.48 -2.85 1.92
CA SER A 70 1.71 -4.03 2.76
C SER A 70 0.86 -4.03 4.03
N ILE A 71 0.72 -2.88 4.71
CA ILE A 71 -0.08 -2.77 5.94
C ILE A 71 -1.58 -2.97 5.65
N ALA A 72 -2.09 -2.41 4.56
CA ALA A 72 -3.47 -2.63 4.14
C ALA A 72 -3.70 -4.11 3.75
N ASN A 73 -2.73 -4.71 3.04
CA ASN A 73 -2.80 -6.12 2.69
C ASN A 73 -2.76 -7.03 3.93
N MET A 74 -1.97 -6.70 4.95
CA MET A 74 -2.02 -7.43 6.23
C MET A 74 -3.44 -7.49 6.79
N PHE A 75 -4.18 -6.40 6.76
CA PHE A 75 -5.57 -6.39 7.21
C PHE A 75 -6.47 -7.30 6.35
N TYR A 76 -6.48 -7.10 5.03
CA TYR A 76 -7.35 -7.86 4.12
C TYR A 76 -7.02 -9.35 4.12
N LEU A 77 -5.74 -9.71 4.04
CA LEU A 77 -5.29 -11.09 3.95
C LEU A 77 -5.44 -11.84 5.27
N SER A 78 -5.14 -11.21 6.41
CA SER A 78 -5.34 -11.81 7.73
C SER A 78 -6.82 -12.06 8.01
N TYR A 79 -7.66 -11.10 7.65
CA TYR A 79 -9.10 -11.27 7.80
C TYR A 79 -9.63 -12.42 6.93
N SER A 80 -9.21 -12.49 5.66
CA SER A 80 -9.62 -13.58 4.76
C SER A 80 -9.04 -14.92 5.17
N PHE A 81 -7.84 -14.96 5.75
CA PHE A 81 -7.25 -16.19 6.31
C PHE A 81 -8.11 -16.78 7.45
N ILE A 82 -8.71 -15.91 8.28
CA ILE A 82 -9.53 -16.34 9.42
C ILE A 82 -10.91 -16.84 8.98
N ILE A 83 -11.50 -16.23 7.94
CA ILE A 83 -12.90 -16.47 7.57
C ILE A 83 -13.12 -17.23 6.25
N SER A 84 -12.07 -17.45 5.47
CA SER A 84 -12.12 -18.16 4.19
C SER A 84 -10.99 -19.18 4.09
N ASP A 85 -11.10 -20.11 3.14
CA ASP A 85 -10.12 -21.19 2.93
C ASP A 85 -8.82 -20.74 2.23
N ILE A 86 -8.41 -19.49 2.44
CA ILE A 86 -7.15 -18.99 1.89
C ILE A 86 -5.99 -19.46 2.74
N GLY A 87 -5.09 -20.25 2.15
CA GLY A 87 -3.94 -20.81 2.84
C GLY A 87 -2.91 -19.73 3.24
N ALA A 88 -2.22 -19.95 4.36
CA ALA A 88 -1.14 -19.08 4.84
C ALA A 88 -0.06 -18.82 3.77
N GLY A 89 0.20 -19.79 2.89
CA GLY A 89 1.15 -19.65 1.77
C GLY A 89 0.79 -18.52 0.81
N ALA A 90 -0.51 -18.36 0.48
CA ALA A 90 -0.98 -17.29 -0.40
C ALA A 90 -0.82 -15.91 0.27
N VAL A 91 -1.07 -15.82 1.57
CA VAL A 91 -0.87 -14.59 2.36
C VAL A 91 0.60 -14.17 2.34
N ILE A 92 1.51 -15.10 2.60
CA ILE A 92 2.95 -14.84 2.61
C ILE A 92 3.44 -14.48 1.22
N TYR A 93 2.96 -15.17 0.18
CA TYR A 93 3.32 -14.91 -1.22
C TYR A 93 2.98 -13.47 -1.66
N ASP A 94 1.86 -12.92 -1.24
CA ASP A 94 1.50 -11.52 -1.53
C ASP A 94 2.34 -10.53 -0.70
N LEU A 95 2.43 -10.75 0.62
CA LEU A 95 3.06 -9.80 1.53
C LEU A 95 4.56 -9.60 1.27
N ILE A 96 5.29 -10.62 0.85
CA ILE A 96 6.74 -10.52 0.63
C ILE A 96 7.07 -9.50 -0.47
N PRO A 97 6.61 -9.65 -1.73
CA PRO A 97 6.94 -8.71 -2.79
C PRO A 97 6.39 -7.31 -2.54
N VAL A 98 5.19 -7.20 -1.97
CA VAL A 98 4.60 -5.90 -1.64
C VAL A 98 5.43 -5.18 -0.58
N THR A 99 5.86 -5.87 0.47
CA THR A 99 6.69 -5.28 1.53
C THR A 99 8.05 -4.83 0.99
N ILE A 100 8.71 -5.66 0.19
CA ILE A 100 9.97 -5.30 -0.46
C ILE A 100 9.76 -4.08 -1.36
N GLY A 101 8.71 -4.07 -2.16
CA GLY A 101 8.35 -2.94 -3.02
C GLY A 101 8.11 -1.66 -2.22
N ASN A 102 7.37 -1.74 -1.12
CA ASN A 102 7.14 -0.58 -0.25
C ASN A 102 8.45 -0.03 0.35
N ILE A 103 9.38 -0.91 0.78
CA ILE A 103 10.69 -0.49 1.28
C ILE A 103 11.47 0.24 0.19
N ILE A 104 11.54 -0.33 -1.02
CA ILE A 104 12.24 0.28 -2.15
C ILE A 104 11.63 1.65 -2.49
N GLY A 105 10.30 1.74 -2.64
CA GLY A 105 9.61 2.98 -2.98
C GLY A 105 9.84 4.08 -1.94
N GLY A 106 9.75 3.75 -0.66
CA GLY A 106 10.04 4.69 0.44
C GLY A 106 11.49 5.12 0.46
N SER A 107 12.43 4.20 0.20
CA SER A 107 13.86 4.50 0.14
C SER A 107 14.21 5.47 -1.00
N ILE A 108 13.59 5.33 -2.16
CA ILE A 108 13.77 6.25 -3.29
C ILE A 108 13.39 7.68 -2.86
N VAL A 109 12.22 7.87 -2.26
CA VAL A 109 11.77 9.20 -1.80
C VAL A 109 12.67 9.73 -0.69
N ALA A 110 13.10 8.89 0.26
CA ALA A 110 14.00 9.28 1.34
C ALA A 110 15.37 9.76 0.80
N ILE A 111 15.91 9.09 -0.21
CA ILE A 111 17.16 9.50 -0.87
C ILE A 111 16.97 10.83 -1.59
N CYS A 112 15.88 11.00 -2.34
CA CYS A 112 15.57 12.28 -3.00
C CYS A 112 15.45 13.41 -1.97
N TYR A 113 14.74 13.17 -0.87
CA TYR A 113 14.61 14.12 0.23
C TYR A 113 15.97 14.49 0.83
N TYR A 114 16.80 13.50 1.11
CA TYR A 114 18.14 13.72 1.66
C TYR A 114 18.97 14.67 0.76
N PHE A 115 19.01 14.41 -0.55
CA PHE A 115 19.75 15.25 -1.47
C PHE A 115 19.14 16.65 -1.67
N ALA A 116 17.81 16.78 -1.51
CA ALA A 116 17.14 18.07 -1.61
C ALA A 116 17.43 19.01 -0.43
N TYR A 117 17.80 18.46 0.73
CA TYR A 117 18.01 19.24 1.98
C TYR A 117 19.38 19.01 2.62
N LYS A 118 20.34 18.52 1.85
CA LYS A 118 21.68 18.16 2.38
C LYS A 118 22.57 19.38 2.71
N ASP A 119 22.24 20.58 2.27
CA ASP A 119 23.07 21.79 2.46
C ASP A 119 22.87 22.43 3.83
#